data_843f509b6b12658945653b6b15084483
#
_entry.id   843f509b6b12658945653b6b15084483
#
_cell.length_a   1.000
_cell.length_b   1.000
_cell.length_c   1.000
_cell.angle_alpha   90.00
_cell.angle_beta   90.00
_cell.angle_gamma   90.00
#
_symmetry.space_group_name_H-M   'P 1'
#
loop_
_entity.id
_entity.type
_entity.pdbx_description
1 polymer ?
#
loop_
_entity_poly.entity_id
_entity_poly.type
_entity_poly.pdbx_seq_one_letter_code
_entity_poly.pdbx_strand_id
1 'polypeptide(L)'
;QSPIMIAACDYDRLAELVEITRTALPEISLYMQEELDRAKIVTDADPASVQMGSSVRFIDHESGKMHNIRLVYPIDASLANGRLSVLTPVGSALLGQQAGSTAQCRSAAGHVRPLTVVSVIPPPDARAAA
;
A
#
# COMPACT_ATOMS: atom_id res chain seq x y z
N GLN A 1 -7.84 -9.30 -11.67
CA GLN A 1 -7.69 -8.26 -10.65
C GLN A 1 -7.46 -6.90 -11.32
N SER A 2 -8.16 -5.90 -10.86
CA SER A 2 -8.09 -4.57 -11.46
C SER A 2 -6.73 -3.93 -11.24
N PRO A 3 -6.20 -3.21 -12.23
CA PRO A 3 -4.97 -2.47 -12.02
C PRO A 3 -5.16 -1.36 -10.99
N ILE A 4 -4.11 -1.10 -10.22
CA ILE A 4 -4.12 -0.02 -9.23
C ILE A 4 -3.56 1.26 -9.87
N MET A 5 -3.89 2.41 -9.29
CA MET A 5 -3.33 3.69 -9.71
C MET A 5 -2.23 4.09 -8.75
N ILE A 6 -1.07 4.47 -9.29
CA ILE A 6 0.08 4.89 -8.49
C ILE A 6 0.53 6.27 -8.96
N ALA A 7 0.73 7.17 -8.00
CA ALA A 7 1.23 8.50 -8.31
C ALA A 7 2.62 8.41 -8.95
N ALA A 8 2.84 9.21 -9.99
CA ALA A 8 4.10 9.17 -10.73
C ALA A 8 5.31 9.43 -9.83
N CYS A 9 5.17 10.30 -8.83
CA CYS A 9 6.27 10.59 -7.90
C CYS A 9 6.66 9.38 -7.06
N ASP A 10 5.76 8.43 -6.85
CA ASP A 10 6.04 7.24 -6.06
C ASP A 10 6.45 6.03 -6.89
N TYR A 11 6.09 6.01 -8.17
CA TYR A 11 6.34 4.85 -9.01
C TYR A 11 7.83 4.49 -9.08
N ASP A 12 8.67 5.48 -9.35
CA ASP A 12 10.11 5.25 -9.47
C ASP A 12 10.74 4.80 -8.16
N ARG A 13 10.29 5.36 -7.03
CA ARG A 13 10.78 4.97 -5.71
C ARG A 13 10.37 3.55 -5.37
N LEU A 14 9.14 3.17 -5.71
CA LEU A 14 8.65 1.82 -5.47
C LEU A 14 9.38 0.81 -6.36
N ALA A 15 9.63 1.15 -7.62
CA ALA A 15 10.38 0.29 -8.52
C ALA A 15 11.81 0.05 -8.02
N GLU A 16 12.46 1.10 -7.53
CA GLU A 16 13.79 0.99 -6.95
C GLU A 16 13.77 0.11 -5.69
N LEU A 17 12.75 0.28 -4.85
CA LEU A 17 12.57 -0.52 -3.65
C LEU A 17 12.43 -1.99 -3.97
N VAL A 18 11.69 -2.33 -5.03
CA VAL A 18 11.54 -3.70 -5.50
C VAL A 18 12.90 -4.30 -5.86
N GLU A 19 13.74 -3.54 -6.57
CA GLU A 19 15.06 -4.03 -6.94
C GLU A 19 15.96 -4.26 -5.71
N ILE A 20 15.94 -3.33 -4.75
CA ILE A 20 16.75 -3.44 -3.55
C ILE A 20 16.34 -4.63 -2.70
N THR A 21 15.04 -4.95 -2.64
CA THR A 21 14.53 -6.00 -1.76
C THR A 21 14.38 -7.36 -2.42
N ARG A 22 14.74 -7.48 -3.69
CA ARG A 22 14.52 -8.71 -4.46
C ARG A 22 15.12 -9.95 -3.80
N THR A 23 16.30 -9.83 -3.23
CA THR A 23 16.99 -10.94 -2.57
C THR A 23 16.46 -11.19 -1.16
N ALA A 24 16.27 -10.12 -0.38
CA ALA A 24 15.88 -10.25 1.03
C ALA A 24 14.42 -10.59 1.23
N LEU A 25 13.54 -10.06 0.36
CA LEU A 25 12.08 -10.25 0.46
C LEU A 25 11.50 -10.64 -0.89
N PRO A 26 11.86 -11.82 -1.41
CA PRO A 26 11.51 -12.17 -2.79
C PRO A 26 10.00 -12.25 -3.06
N GLU A 27 9.20 -12.71 -2.10
CA GLU A 27 7.76 -12.84 -2.32
C GLU A 27 7.08 -11.48 -2.41
N ILE A 28 7.42 -10.59 -1.48
CA ILE A 28 6.84 -9.23 -1.50
C ILE A 28 7.37 -8.45 -2.69
N SER A 29 8.64 -8.61 -3.00
CA SER A 29 9.26 -7.96 -4.16
C SER A 29 8.56 -8.37 -5.45
N LEU A 30 8.30 -9.68 -5.62
CA LEU A 30 7.60 -10.18 -6.79
C LEU A 30 6.17 -9.65 -6.86
N TYR A 31 5.46 -9.67 -5.74
CA TYR A 31 4.09 -9.16 -5.68
C TYR A 31 4.05 -7.68 -6.09
N MET A 32 4.95 -6.88 -5.52
CA MET A 32 5.03 -5.45 -5.84
C MET A 32 5.37 -5.24 -7.31
N GLN A 33 6.29 -6.03 -7.85
CA GLN A 33 6.66 -5.93 -9.27
C GLN A 33 5.44 -6.18 -10.17
N GLU A 34 4.66 -7.22 -9.85
CA GLU A 34 3.47 -7.52 -10.61
C GLU A 34 2.45 -6.39 -10.56
N GLU A 35 2.28 -5.78 -9.37
CA GLU A 35 1.36 -4.67 -9.22
C GLU A 35 1.85 -3.42 -9.97
N LEU A 36 3.15 -3.15 -9.92
CA LEU A 36 3.73 -2.03 -10.66
C LEU A 36 3.62 -2.23 -12.18
N ASP A 37 3.79 -3.46 -12.65
CA ASP A 37 3.69 -3.76 -14.07
C ASP A 37 2.29 -3.49 -14.62
N ARG A 38 1.27 -3.69 -13.79
CA ARG A 38 -0.12 -3.46 -14.17
C ARG A 38 -0.62 -2.08 -13.78
N ALA A 39 0.16 -1.34 -12.99
CA ALA A 39 -0.30 -0.08 -12.43
C ALA A 39 -0.51 0.98 -13.51
N LYS A 40 -1.51 1.80 -13.30
CA LYS A 40 -1.72 3.01 -14.09
C LYS A 40 -1.01 4.15 -13.36
N ILE A 41 -0.04 4.75 -14.03
CA ILE A 41 0.72 5.86 -13.46
C ILE A 41 -0.07 7.15 -13.70
N VAL A 42 -0.30 7.90 -12.63
CA VAL A 42 -1.08 9.14 -12.70
C VAL A 42 -0.29 10.28 -12.05
N THR A 43 -0.49 11.49 -12.57
CA THR A 43 0.14 12.67 -11.98
C THR A 43 -0.59 13.11 -10.72
N ASP A 44 -1.93 13.03 -10.74
CA ASP A 44 -2.77 13.39 -9.61
C ASP A 44 -3.57 12.16 -9.19
N ALA A 45 -3.09 11.44 -8.17
CA ALA A 45 -3.80 10.27 -7.68
C ALA A 45 -5.11 10.70 -7.00
N ASP A 46 -6.14 9.87 -7.17
CA ASP A 46 -7.40 10.06 -6.49
C ASP A 46 -7.16 10.10 -4.98
N PRO A 47 -7.60 11.16 -4.27
CA PRO A 47 -7.43 11.23 -2.82
C PRO A 47 -8.06 10.05 -2.07
N ALA A 48 -9.04 9.38 -2.67
CA ALA A 48 -9.68 8.21 -2.07
C ALA A 48 -8.91 6.92 -2.31
N SER A 49 -7.81 6.96 -3.07
CA SER A 49 -6.96 5.79 -3.29
C SER A 49 -5.76 5.81 -2.33
N VAL A 50 -5.34 4.62 -1.90
CA VAL A 50 -4.21 4.48 -0.98
C VAL A 50 -2.91 4.71 -1.75
N GLN A 51 -2.20 5.76 -1.39
CA GLN A 51 -0.88 6.09 -1.94
C GLN A 51 0.13 6.10 -0.81
N MET A 52 1.41 6.24 -1.15
CA MET A 52 2.44 6.36 -0.12
C MET A 52 2.16 7.61 0.72
N GLY A 53 2.19 7.47 2.04
CA GLY A 53 1.88 8.56 2.96
C GLY A 53 0.41 8.72 3.31
N SER A 54 -0.48 7.98 2.65
CA SER A 54 -1.91 8.01 2.98
C SER A 54 -2.17 7.43 4.36
N SER A 55 -3.13 8.01 5.07
CA SER A 55 -3.66 7.41 6.30
C SER A 55 -4.86 6.57 5.92
N VAL A 56 -4.87 5.32 6.36
CA VAL A 56 -5.85 4.34 5.92
C VAL A 56 -6.56 3.73 7.11
N ARG A 57 -7.88 3.71 7.05
CA ARG A 57 -8.70 2.95 7.99
C ARG A 57 -9.24 1.74 7.25
N PHE A 58 -8.98 0.55 7.78
CA PHE A 58 -9.45 -0.67 7.14
C PHE A 58 -9.92 -1.69 8.15
N ILE A 59 -10.77 -2.62 7.70
CA ILE A 59 -11.26 -3.73 8.51
C ILE A 59 -10.60 -5.00 8.04
N ASP A 60 -9.97 -5.73 8.99
CA ASP A 60 -9.48 -7.08 8.75
C ASP A 60 -10.64 -8.03 9.01
N HIS A 61 -11.16 -8.66 7.95
CA HIS A 61 -12.35 -9.50 8.08
C HIS A 61 -12.10 -10.80 8.87
N GLU A 62 -10.85 -11.23 8.96
CA GLU A 62 -10.54 -12.43 9.73
C GLU A 62 -10.62 -12.17 11.23
N SER A 63 -10.11 -11.04 11.70
CA SER A 63 -10.16 -10.69 13.12
C SER A 63 -11.39 -9.88 13.46
N GLY A 64 -12.03 -9.26 12.48
CA GLY A 64 -13.13 -8.34 12.67
C GLY A 64 -12.73 -6.99 13.23
N LYS A 65 -11.45 -6.70 13.29
CA LYS A 65 -10.92 -5.49 13.91
C LYS A 65 -10.69 -4.39 12.88
N MET A 66 -10.93 -3.16 13.33
CA MET A 66 -10.64 -1.96 12.55
C MET A 66 -9.24 -1.48 12.90
N HIS A 67 -8.47 -1.12 11.88
CA HIS A 67 -7.11 -0.61 12.05
C HIS A 67 -6.97 0.76 11.39
N ASN A 68 -6.14 1.60 11.99
CA ASN A 68 -5.77 2.90 11.42
C ASN A 68 -4.25 2.93 11.28
N ILE A 69 -3.76 3.10 10.06
CA ILE A 69 -2.33 3.15 9.82
C ILE A 69 -2.00 4.23 8.78
N ARG A 70 -0.73 4.61 8.72
CA ARG A 70 -0.20 5.41 7.62
C ARG A 70 0.73 4.52 6.82
N LEU A 71 0.54 4.48 5.52
CA LEU A 71 1.38 3.68 4.62
C LEU A 71 2.65 4.45 4.29
N VAL A 72 3.80 3.89 4.65
CA VAL A 72 5.09 4.58 4.50
C VAL A 72 6.13 3.68 3.86
N TYR A 73 7.24 4.29 3.44
CA TYR A 73 8.43 3.54 3.02
C TYR A 73 9.10 2.93 4.25
N PRO A 74 9.87 1.84 4.08
CA PRO A 74 10.45 1.12 5.23
C PRO A 74 11.23 1.99 6.20
N ILE A 75 11.93 2.98 5.69
CA ILE A 75 12.75 3.86 6.54
C ILE A 75 11.92 4.64 7.56
N ASP A 76 10.66 4.89 7.24
CA ASP A 76 9.75 5.65 8.11
C ASP A 76 8.83 4.76 8.93
N ALA A 77 8.95 3.43 8.81
CA ALA A 77 8.05 2.50 9.48
C ALA A 77 8.20 2.53 11.00
N SER A 78 7.08 2.55 11.70
CA SER A 78 7.04 2.47 13.16
C SER A 78 5.64 2.05 13.59
N LEU A 79 5.49 0.78 13.97
CA LEU A 79 4.18 0.27 14.38
C LEU A 79 3.69 0.98 15.64
N ALA A 80 4.60 1.39 16.53
CA ALA A 80 4.22 2.12 17.73
C ALA A 80 3.55 3.47 17.40
N ASN A 81 3.90 4.06 16.25
CA ASN A 81 3.33 5.32 15.79
C ASN A 81 2.31 5.14 14.68
N GLY A 82 1.86 3.91 14.44
CA GLY A 82 0.85 3.63 13.43
C GLY A 82 1.34 3.74 11.99
N ARG A 83 2.65 3.70 11.76
CA ARG A 83 3.24 3.77 10.43
C ARG A 83 3.63 2.37 9.96
N LEU A 84 3.00 1.93 8.89
CA LEU A 84 3.16 0.58 8.35
C LEU A 84 3.94 0.63 7.04
N SER A 85 5.00 -0.19 6.97
CA SER A 85 5.81 -0.27 5.75
C SER A 85 5.01 -0.89 4.59
N VAL A 86 5.19 -0.33 3.40
CA VAL A 86 4.61 -0.88 2.16
C VAL A 86 5.14 -2.28 1.86
N LEU A 87 6.26 -2.66 2.45
CA LEU A 87 6.85 -3.99 2.26
C LEU A 87 6.23 -5.08 3.12
N THR A 88 5.28 -4.74 3.98
CA THR A 88 4.53 -5.77 4.73
C THR A 88 3.42 -6.34 3.84
N PRO A 89 2.95 -7.57 4.12
CA PRO A 89 1.83 -8.12 3.35
C PRO A 89 0.59 -7.24 3.37
N VAL A 90 0.27 -6.64 4.52
CA VAL A 90 -0.87 -5.73 4.64
C VAL A 90 -0.61 -4.45 3.84
N GLY A 91 0.57 -3.84 4.01
CA GLY A 91 0.90 -2.61 3.32
C GLY A 91 0.88 -2.74 1.81
N SER A 92 1.47 -3.83 1.30
CA SER A 92 1.50 -4.07 -0.15
C SER A 92 0.10 -4.35 -0.70
N ALA A 93 -0.76 -5.00 0.08
CA ALA A 93 -2.13 -5.27 -0.34
C ALA A 93 -2.97 -3.99 -0.39
N LEU A 94 -2.72 -3.05 0.50
CA LEU A 94 -3.50 -1.81 0.58
C LEU A 94 -3.11 -0.79 -0.50
N LEU A 95 -1.88 -0.81 -0.97
CA LEU A 95 -1.39 0.17 -1.93
C LEU A 95 -2.27 0.21 -3.18
N GLY A 96 -2.73 1.39 -3.56
CA GLY A 96 -3.53 1.59 -4.75
C GLY A 96 -5.00 1.23 -4.61
N GLN A 97 -5.43 0.71 -3.47
CA GLN A 97 -6.84 0.38 -3.25
C GLN A 97 -7.65 1.64 -3.01
N GLN A 98 -8.89 1.62 -3.45
CA GLN A 98 -9.78 2.76 -3.22
C GLN A 98 -10.64 2.54 -1.99
N ALA A 99 -11.08 3.64 -1.38
CA ALA A 99 -12.01 3.56 -0.26
C ALA A 99 -13.25 2.77 -0.70
N GLY A 100 -13.66 1.82 0.14
CA GLY A 100 -14.78 0.94 -0.15
C GLY A 100 -14.41 -0.36 -0.85
N SER A 101 -13.18 -0.51 -1.32
CA SER A 101 -12.75 -1.73 -2.00
C SER A 101 -12.19 -2.74 -1.00
N THR A 102 -12.18 -4.01 -1.40
CA THR A 102 -11.63 -5.09 -0.60
C THR A 102 -10.37 -5.64 -1.28
N ALA A 103 -9.27 -5.65 -0.52
CA ALA A 103 -8.01 -6.21 -0.97
C ALA A 103 -7.80 -7.57 -0.35
N GLN A 104 -7.06 -8.44 -1.04
CA GLN A 104 -6.69 -9.74 -0.52
C GLN A 104 -5.25 -9.67 0.00
N CYS A 105 -5.09 -9.78 1.32
CA CYS A 105 -3.78 -9.80 1.94
C CYS A 105 -3.31 -11.24 2.03
N ARG A 106 -2.17 -11.55 1.40
CA ARG A 106 -1.62 -12.89 1.38
C ARG A 106 -0.39 -12.96 2.28
N SER A 107 -0.42 -13.83 3.29
CA SER A 107 0.72 -14.05 4.17
C SER A 107 1.75 -14.95 3.49
N ALA A 108 2.96 -15.01 4.08
CA ALA A 108 4.03 -15.87 3.57
C ALA A 108 3.64 -17.35 3.55
N ALA A 109 2.73 -17.75 4.46
CA ALA A 109 2.21 -19.11 4.50
C ALA A 109 1.14 -19.39 3.47
N GLY A 110 0.80 -18.41 2.63
CA GLY A 110 -0.24 -18.55 1.62
C GLY A 110 -1.65 -18.31 2.13
N HIS A 111 -1.79 -17.95 3.40
CA HIS A 111 -3.09 -17.64 3.99
C HIS A 111 -3.59 -16.29 3.47
N VAL A 112 -4.83 -16.24 3.00
CA VAL A 112 -5.42 -15.03 2.42
C VAL A 112 -6.45 -14.46 3.38
N ARG A 113 -6.32 -13.16 3.68
CA ARG A 113 -7.26 -12.42 4.52
C ARG A 113 -7.84 -11.25 3.72
N PRO A 114 -9.15 -11.12 3.64
CA PRO A 114 -9.73 -9.94 3.01
C PRO A 114 -9.66 -8.73 3.94
N LEU A 115 -9.26 -7.59 3.37
CA LEU A 115 -9.18 -6.31 4.05
C LEU A 115 -10.05 -5.32 3.29
N THR A 116 -11.00 -4.67 3.97
CA THR A 116 -11.83 -3.64 3.32
C THR A 116 -11.35 -2.25 3.74
N VAL A 117 -11.01 -1.44 2.76
CA VAL A 117 -10.61 -0.05 3.00
C VAL A 117 -11.86 0.76 3.30
N VAL A 118 -11.94 1.33 4.50
CA VAL A 118 -13.08 2.13 4.93
C VAL A 118 -12.93 3.58 4.52
N SER A 119 -11.75 4.15 4.77
CA SER A 119 -11.49 5.55 4.43
C SER A 119 -10.00 5.76 4.17
N VAL A 120 -9.71 6.78 3.38
CA VAL A 120 -8.35 7.16 3.02
C VAL A 120 -8.21 8.66 3.20
N ILE A 121 -7.16 9.07 3.91
CA ILE A 121 -6.79 10.48 4.04
C ILE A 121 -5.50 10.66 3.25
N PRO A 122 -5.49 11.56 2.26
CA PRO A 122 -4.31 11.74 1.41
C PRO A 122 -3.11 12.21 2.20
N PRO A 123 -1.88 11.96 1.71
CA PRO A 123 -0.67 12.36 2.42
C PRO A 123 -0.59 13.88 2.53
N PRO A 124 -0.16 14.41 3.71
CA PRO A 124 -0.02 15.86 3.90
C PRO A 124 0.93 16.51 2.90
N ASP A 125 1.97 15.79 2.50
CA ASP A 125 2.99 16.30 1.59
C ASP A 125 2.44 16.62 0.20
N ALA A 126 1.40 15.93 -0.22
CA ALA A 126 0.77 16.20 -1.51
C ALA A 126 0.21 17.62 -1.58
N ARG A 127 -0.23 18.16 -0.44
CA ARG A 127 -0.72 19.53 -0.36
C ARG A 127 0.42 20.53 -0.30
N ALA A 128 1.48 20.17 0.42
CA ALA A 128 2.64 21.05 0.55
C ALA A 128 3.35 21.21 -0.80
N ALA A 129 3.32 20.17 -1.63
CA ALA A 129 3.92 20.20 -2.95
C ALA A 129 3.11 21.02 -3.96
N ALA A 130 1.87 21.25 -3.67
CA ALA A 130 1.00 22.08 -4.51
C ALA A 130 1.24 23.58 -4.26
#